data_38335bdc7b099be6688cf304cad0eb05
#
_entry.id   38335bdc7b099be6688cf304cad0eb05
#
_cell.length_a   1.000
_cell.length_b   1.000
_cell.length_c   1.000
_cell.angle_alpha   90.00
_cell.angle_beta   90.00
_cell.angle_gamma   90.00
#
_symmetry.space_group_name_H-M   'P 1'
#
loop_
_entity.id
_entity.type
_entity.pdbx_description
1 polymer ?
#
loop_
_entity_poly.entity_id
_entity_poly.type
_entity_poly.pdbx_seq_one_letter_code
_entity_poly.pdbx_strand_id
1 'polypeptide(L)'
;MGSYLRKNWKKSALVCLLQIVEWGFQAGVQLLLMQVFDKALSLDLKAFLFWSAVDMAAWGGCFLVCYLRESAQARVVRALNNDLRHDLCCQLLQKGYQDYHKQDSGEYLSWMTNDVKQIEQLAWNPFFNCVGRASQVLWGIVVLLSLHWSLMAASLVSALIMWALPKLFEKRLEQLGRLCSERQAAGVSALKDLLSGLDVLRFFGQKGRFLRKGGQASDQIEQSSCDLSCGKSAADSAMGFVSVTIQILCDILVILLVLQGKVRMATLVGASNLIACVTNGLHEFANLRMSLAAGRPYFEKLTAERQETGPVRSLPPLHDAIRMEGISFAYGEKPILRRQDFIFSIGKKYALTGPSGCGKSTLFKILLGWLPGYEGKIWLDNIDARDCTAEQLQQQMSYIEQDVFLFNTTIRENITLGEEFSPEQMERALRDSALLGDLARMPQGLDTVVGEGRSSGWRLPAR
;
A
#
# COMPACT_ATOMS: atom_id res chain seq x y z
N MET A 1 6.43 -8.09 -6.22
CA MET A 1 5.28 -8.02 -7.14
C MET A 1 4.97 -9.38 -7.79
N GLY A 2 5.93 -10.04 -8.44
CA GLY A 2 5.71 -11.31 -9.17
C GLY A 2 5.16 -12.46 -8.32
N SER A 3 5.57 -12.57 -7.05
CA SER A 3 5.08 -13.60 -6.12
C SER A 3 3.57 -13.52 -5.87
N TYR A 4 3.04 -12.31 -5.65
CA TYR A 4 1.61 -12.06 -5.42
C TYR A 4 0.78 -12.34 -6.67
N LEU A 5 1.27 -11.91 -7.85
CA LEU A 5 0.62 -12.21 -9.13
C LEU A 5 0.61 -13.72 -9.42
N ARG A 6 1.71 -14.42 -9.09
CA ARG A 6 1.80 -15.87 -9.25
C ARG A 6 0.83 -16.60 -8.31
N LYS A 7 0.66 -16.16 -7.07
CA LYS A 7 -0.32 -16.71 -6.12
C LYS A 7 -1.75 -16.56 -6.66
N ASN A 8 -2.07 -15.47 -7.33
CA ASN A 8 -3.38 -15.16 -7.91
C ASN A 8 -3.42 -15.31 -9.45
N TRP A 9 -2.57 -16.17 -10.05
CA TRP A 9 -2.34 -16.20 -11.50
C TRP A 9 -3.59 -16.46 -12.34
N LYS A 10 -4.48 -17.37 -11.89
CA LYS A 10 -5.72 -17.69 -12.63
C LYS A 10 -6.64 -16.49 -12.79
N LYS A 11 -6.80 -15.73 -11.70
CA LYS A 11 -7.64 -14.52 -11.68
C LYS A 11 -6.97 -13.39 -12.48
N SER A 12 -5.65 -13.22 -12.37
CA SER A 12 -4.89 -12.24 -13.13
C SER A 12 -4.89 -12.54 -14.62
N ALA A 13 -4.74 -13.82 -15.01
CA ALA A 13 -4.82 -14.24 -16.40
C ALA A 13 -6.21 -13.97 -17.01
N LEU A 14 -7.29 -14.18 -16.25
CA LEU A 14 -8.64 -13.82 -16.70
C LEU A 14 -8.79 -12.33 -17.00
N VAL A 15 -8.24 -11.45 -16.15
CA VAL A 15 -8.26 -10.00 -16.38
C VAL A 15 -7.49 -9.66 -17.64
N CYS A 16 -6.29 -10.23 -17.83
CA CYS A 16 -5.49 -10.01 -19.04
C CYS A 16 -6.23 -10.49 -20.28
N LEU A 17 -6.88 -11.66 -20.22
CA LEU A 17 -7.68 -12.17 -21.34
C LEU A 17 -8.85 -11.24 -21.68
N LEU A 18 -9.59 -10.79 -20.65
CA LEU A 18 -10.71 -9.86 -20.87
C LEU A 18 -10.23 -8.54 -21.48
N GLN A 19 -9.04 -8.05 -21.13
CA GLN A 19 -8.46 -6.86 -21.77
C GLN A 19 -8.13 -7.08 -23.25
N ILE A 20 -7.56 -8.25 -23.57
CA ILE A 20 -7.28 -8.60 -24.98
C ILE A 20 -8.58 -8.66 -25.79
N VAL A 21 -9.62 -9.28 -25.24
CA VAL A 21 -10.94 -9.39 -25.87
C VAL A 21 -11.60 -8.03 -26.03
N GLU A 22 -11.58 -7.18 -25.01
CA GLU A 22 -12.14 -5.83 -25.03
C GLU A 22 -11.54 -4.99 -26.17
N TRP A 23 -10.21 -4.95 -26.25
CA TRP A 23 -9.54 -4.19 -27.32
C TRP A 23 -9.75 -4.78 -28.71
N GLY A 24 -9.90 -6.12 -28.81
CA GLY A 24 -10.32 -6.78 -30.04
C GLY A 24 -11.72 -6.37 -30.48
N PHE A 25 -12.67 -6.30 -29.53
CA PHE A 25 -14.02 -5.77 -29.78
C PHE A 25 -13.98 -4.31 -30.26
N GLN A 26 -13.23 -3.45 -29.59
CA GLN A 26 -13.09 -2.05 -29.99
C GLN A 26 -12.50 -1.88 -31.39
N ALA A 27 -11.49 -2.67 -31.72
CA ALA A 27 -10.92 -2.67 -33.07
C ALA A 27 -11.94 -3.18 -34.12
N GLY A 28 -12.75 -4.19 -33.79
CA GLY A 28 -13.82 -4.70 -34.61
C GLY A 28 -14.92 -3.68 -34.86
N VAL A 29 -15.32 -2.92 -33.85
CA VAL A 29 -16.29 -1.82 -33.98
C VAL A 29 -15.82 -0.76 -34.98
N GLN A 30 -14.52 -0.45 -35.04
CA GLN A 30 -14.02 0.49 -36.08
C GLN A 30 -14.20 -0.04 -37.48
N LEU A 31 -14.12 -1.36 -37.71
CA LEU A 31 -14.41 -1.98 -39.00
C LEU A 31 -15.91 -1.93 -39.32
N LEU A 32 -16.78 -2.12 -38.32
CA LEU A 32 -18.24 -1.97 -38.52
C LEU A 32 -18.61 -0.52 -38.84
N LEU A 33 -17.99 0.44 -38.20
CA LEU A 33 -18.20 1.86 -38.47
C LEU A 33 -17.84 2.20 -39.93
N MET A 34 -16.75 1.61 -40.47
CA MET A 34 -16.44 1.75 -41.91
C MET A 34 -17.55 1.21 -42.82
N GLN A 35 -18.19 0.08 -42.44
CA GLN A 35 -19.32 -0.46 -43.22
C GLN A 35 -20.55 0.47 -43.15
N VAL A 36 -20.83 1.05 -41.98
CA VAL A 36 -21.91 2.04 -41.83
C VAL A 36 -21.68 3.23 -42.76
N PHE A 37 -20.46 3.77 -42.78
CA PHE A 37 -20.12 4.88 -43.69
C PHE A 37 -20.17 4.51 -45.17
N ASP A 38 -19.72 3.31 -45.57
CA ASP A 38 -19.77 2.81 -46.93
C ASP A 38 -21.22 2.75 -47.43
N LYS A 39 -22.16 2.30 -46.59
CA LYS A 39 -23.61 2.25 -46.90
C LYS A 39 -24.26 3.62 -46.93
N ALA A 40 -23.83 4.54 -46.04
CA ALA A 40 -24.27 5.93 -46.12
C ALA A 40 -23.86 6.61 -47.42
N LEU A 41 -22.62 6.40 -47.86
CA LEU A 41 -22.09 6.95 -49.13
C LEU A 41 -22.79 6.35 -50.37
N SER A 42 -23.22 5.08 -50.30
CA SER A 42 -23.99 4.44 -51.35
C SER A 42 -25.47 4.79 -51.36
N LEU A 43 -25.96 5.64 -50.43
CA LEU A 43 -27.34 6.06 -50.25
C LEU A 43 -28.32 4.89 -50.06
N ASP A 44 -27.87 3.74 -49.57
CA ASP A 44 -28.69 2.58 -49.24
C ASP A 44 -29.19 2.69 -47.79
N LEU A 45 -30.35 3.33 -47.63
CA LEU A 45 -30.93 3.59 -46.30
C LEU A 45 -31.21 2.30 -45.48
N LYS A 46 -31.64 1.21 -46.16
CA LYS A 46 -31.95 -0.05 -45.46
C LYS A 46 -30.68 -0.70 -44.93
N ALA A 47 -29.65 -0.80 -45.73
CA ALA A 47 -28.36 -1.34 -45.31
C ALA A 47 -27.69 -0.43 -44.30
N PHE A 48 -27.81 0.88 -44.43
CA PHE A 48 -27.28 1.84 -43.44
C PHE A 48 -27.91 1.62 -42.06
N LEU A 49 -29.24 1.56 -41.97
CA LEU A 49 -29.95 1.32 -40.69
C LEU A 49 -29.61 -0.04 -40.08
N PHE A 50 -29.52 -1.08 -40.94
CA PHE A 50 -29.10 -2.41 -40.46
C PHE A 50 -27.68 -2.41 -39.83
N TRP A 51 -26.68 -1.87 -40.55
CA TRP A 51 -25.30 -1.84 -40.06
C TRP A 51 -25.14 -0.91 -38.86
N SER A 52 -25.89 0.18 -38.81
CA SER A 52 -25.94 1.04 -37.61
C SER A 52 -26.49 0.32 -36.39
N ALA A 53 -27.52 -0.52 -36.54
CA ALA A 53 -28.03 -1.34 -35.46
C ALA A 53 -27.03 -2.41 -35.01
N VAL A 54 -26.30 -3.02 -35.97
CA VAL A 54 -25.23 -3.98 -35.66
C VAL A 54 -24.08 -3.30 -34.91
N ASP A 55 -23.67 -2.11 -35.32
CA ASP A 55 -22.61 -1.32 -34.67
C ASP A 55 -23.03 -0.96 -33.24
N MET A 56 -24.28 -0.51 -33.03
CA MET A 56 -24.81 -0.21 -31.71
C MET A 56 -24.84 -1.45 -30.79
N ALA A 57 -25.22 -2.61 -31.35
CA ALA A 57 -25.19 -3.87 -30.58
C ALA A 57 -23.76 -4.30 -30.23
N ALA A 58 -22.79 -4.10 -31.15
CA ALA A 58 -21.38 -4.36 -30.89
C ALA A 58 -20.80 -3.46 -29.80
N TRP A 59 -21.16 -2.16 -29.78
CA TRP A 59 -20.84 -1.26 -28.65
C TRP A 59 -21.44 -1.73 -27.34
N GLY A 60 -22.69 -2.23 -27.35
CA GLY A 60 -23.28 -2.84 -26.16
C GLY A 60 -22.49 -4.02 -25.62
N GLY A 61 -22.02 -4.90 -26.53
CA GLY A 61 -21.11 -6.00 -26.20
C GLY A 61 -19.77 -5.51 -25.64
N CYS A 62 -19.18 -4.47 -26.23
CA CYS A 62 -17.94 -3.87 -25.77
C CYS A 62 -18.07 -3.34 -24.32
N PHE A 63 -19.14 -2.59 -24.01
CA PHE A 63 -19.38 -2.10 -22.66
C PHE A 63 -19.63 -3.22 -21.66
N LEU A 64 -20.28 -4.31 -22.07
CA LEU A 64 -20.46 -5.48 -21.19
C LEU A 64 -19.09 -6.12 -20.87
N VAL A 65 -18.23 -6.33 -21.86
CA VAL A 65 -16.89 -6.87 -21.64
C VAL A 65 -16.03 -5.93 -20.76
N CYS A 66 -16.11 -4.62 -20.98
CA CYS A 66 -15.47 -3.60 -20.16
C CYS A 66 -15.92 -3.72 -18.69
N TYR A 67 -17.22 -3.79 -18.42
CA TYR A 67 -17.75 -3.98 -17.07
C TYR A 67 -17.25 -5.27 -16.42
N LEU A 68 -17.28 -6.38 -17.15
CA LEU A 68 -16.78 -7.67 -16.65
C LEU A 68 -15.28 -7.60 -16.31
N ARG A 69 -14.50 -6.95 -17.15
CA ARG A 69 -13.05 -6.73 -16.94
C ARG A 69 -12.80 -5.88 -15.70
N GLU A 70 -13.48 -4.74 -15.57
CA GLU A 70 -13.30 -3.86 -14.41
C GLU A 70 -13.70 -4.53 -13.11
N SER A 71 -14.82 -5.25 -13.11
CA SER A 71 -15.27 -6.03 -11.96
C SER A 71 -14.28 -7.15 -11.60
N ALA A 72 -13.72 -7.84 -12.60
CA ALA A 72 -12.71 -8.86 -12.39
C ALA A 72 -11.41 -8.25 -11.85
N GLN A 73 -10.95 -7.13 -12.43
CA GLN A 73 -9.75 -6.42 -11.99
C GLN A 73 -9.87 -5.96 -10.54
N ALA A 74 -11.00 -5.34 -10.16
CA ALA A 74 -11.24 -4.91 -8.79
C ALA A 74 -11.18 -6.07 -7.78
N ARG A 75 -11.72 -7.25 -8.14
CA ARG A 75 -11.65 -8.46 -7.30
C ARG A 75 -10.24 -9.00 -7.16
N VAL A 76 -9.44 -8.95 -8.23
CA VAL A 76 -8.01 -9.36 -8.18
C VAL A 76 -7.21 -8.39 -7.35
N VAL A 77 -7.35 -7.09 -7.55
CA VAL A 77 -6.65 -6.05 -6.78
C VAL A 77 -6.99 -6.17 -5.29
N ARG A 78 -8.26 -6.40 -4.94
CA ARG A 78 -8.66 -6.68 -3.56
C ARG A 78 -7.91 -7.89 -2.98
N ALA A 79 -7.79 -8.98 -3.74
CA ALA A 79 -7.08 -10.18 -3.28
C ALA A 79 -5.58 -9.90 -3.08
N LEU A 80 -4.95 -9.18 -4.02
CA LEU A 80 -3.54 -8.79 -3.92
C LEU A 80 -3.28 -7.87 -2.72
N ASN A 81 -4.15 -6.90 -2.46
CA ASN A 81 -4.06 -6.01 -1.31
C ASN A 81 -4.24 -6.76 0.02
N ASN A 82 -5.14 -7.74 0.07
CA ASN A 82 -5.34 -8.56 1.25
C ASN A 82 -4.13 -9.47 1.52
N ASP A 83 -3.57 -10.11 0.48
CA ASP A 83 -2.36 -10.90 0.61
C ASP A 83 -1.18 -10.04 1.11
N LEU A 84 -1.04 -8.81 0.59
CA LEU A 84 -0.01 -7.88 1.02
C LEU A 84 -0.18 -7.46 2.49
N ARG A 85 -1.41 -7.12 2.91
CA ARG A 85 -1.69 -6.78 4.32
C ARG A 85 -1.45 -7.97 5.26
N HIS A 86 -1.80 -9.16 4.83
CA HIS A 86 -1.52 -10.37 5.59
C HIS A 86 -0.01 -10.55 5.80
N ASP A 87 0.78 -10.43 4.73
CA ASP A 87 2.24 -10.54 4.82
C ASP A 87 2.84 -9.44 5.72
N LEU A 88 2.29 -8.20 5.68
CA LEU A 88 2.68 -7.12 6.59
C LEU A 88 2.37 -7.45 8.05
N CYS A 89 1.19 -8.01 8.33
CA CYS A 89 0.86 -8.46 9.68
C CYS A 89 1.85 -9.53 10.17
N CYS A 90 2.16 -10.53 9.34
CA CYS A 90 3.14 -11.55 9.67
C CYS A 90 4.54 -10.97 9.94
N GLN A 91 4.98 -9.99 9.13
CA GLN A 91 6.26 -9.31 9.35
C GLN A 91 6.28 -8.50 10.65
N LEU A 92 5.19 -7.80 10.97
CA LEU A 92 5.11 -7.04 12.23
C LEU A 92 5.16 -7.96 13.45
N LEU A 93 4.55 -9.13 13.40
CA LEU A 93 4.62 -10.12 14.47
C LEU A 93 6.04 -10.71 14.63
N GLN A 94 6.83 -10.76 13.57
CA GLN A 94 8.21 -11.27 13.59
C GLN A 94 9.23 -10.21 14.03
N LYS A 95 8.86 -8.92 14.05
CA LYS A 95 9.76 -7.86 14.51
C LYS A 95 10.05 -7.99 15.99
N GLY A 96 11.33 -7.94 16.35
CA GLY A 96 11.74 -7.85 17.74
C GLY A 96 11.21 -6.56 18.41
N TYR A 97 11.08 -6.58 19.72
CA TYR A 97 10.56 -5.45 20.51
C TYR A 97 11.26 -4.12 20.18
N GLN A 98 12.59 -4.11 20.07
CA GLN A 98 13.34 -2.89 19.78
C GLN A 98 13.05 -2.35 18.37
N ASP A 99 12.95 -3.23 17.37
CA ASP A 99 12.72 -2.84 15.99
C ASP A 99 11.29 -2.35 15.77
N TYR A 100 10.34 -2.95 16.48
CA TYR A 100 8.96 -2.49 16.48
C TYR A 100 8.83 -1.07 17.08
N HIS A 101 9.52 -0.78 18.19
CA HIS A 101 9.43 0.52 18.87
C HIS A 101 10.36 1.60 18.29
N LYS A 102 11.15 1.31 17.24
CA LYS A 102 11.88 2.35 16.49
C LYS A 102 10.94 3.25 15.69
N GLN A 103 9.76 2.76 15.38
CA GLN A 103 8.75 3.48 14.60
C GLN A 103 7.49 3.67 15.45
N ASP A 104 6.75 4.74 15.16
CA ASP A 104 5.48 5.01 15.82
C ASP A 104 4.37 4.10 15.24
N SER A 105 3.39 3.71 16.06
CA SER A 105 2.22 2.92 15.61
C SER A 105 1.48 3.57 14.44
N GLY A 106 1.47 4.91 14.37
CA GLY A 106 0.94 5.67 13.25
C GLY A 106 1.65 5.41 11.92
N GLU A 107 2.96 5.11 11.96
CA GLU A 107 3.71 4.76 10.75
C GLU A 107 3.31 3.38 10.22
N TYR A 108 3.16 2.40 11.09
CA TYR A 108 2.66 1.06 10.71
C TYR A 108 1.22 1.11 10.18
N LEU A 109 0.38 1.94 10.76
CA LEU A 109 -0.96 2.19 10.24
C LEU A 109 -0.92 2.79 8.83
N SER A 110 0.01 3.72 8.59
CA SER A 110 0.23 4.29 7.25
C SER A 110 0.67 3.23 6.23
N TRP A 111 1.52 2.27 6.62
CA TRP A 111 1.91 1.15 5.75
C TRP A 111 0.70 0.32 5.32
N MET A 112 -0.16 -0.04 6.27
CA MET A 112 -1.35 -0.87 6.02
C MET A 112 -2.45 -0.15 5.24
N THR A 113 -2.48 1.17 5.29
CA THR A 113 -3.53 1.98 4.63
C THR A 113 -3.00 2.71 3.40
N ASN A 114 -2.15 3.71 3.60
CA ASN A 114 -1.68 4.60 2.53
C ASN A 114 -0.71 3.91 1.58
N ASP A 115 0.31 3.19 2.11
CA ASP A 115 1.33 2.58 1.27
C ASP A 115 0.75 1.43 0.43
N VAL A 116 -0.16 0.63 1.00
CA VAL A 116 -0.90 -0.39 0.23
C VAL A 116 -1.74 0.26 -0.88
N LYS A 117 -2.39 1.41 -0.61
CA LYS A 117 -3.15 2.15 -1.62
C LYS A 117 -2.24 2.76 -2.70
N GLN A 118 -1.05 3.23 -2.33
CA GLN A 118 -0.04 3.68 -3.30
C GLN A 118 0.43 2.53 -4.19
N ILE A 119 0.64 1.32 -3.64
CA ILE A 119 0.97 0.13 -4.42
C ILE A 119 -0.17 -0.24 -5.37
N GLU A 120 -1.43 -0.12 -4.94
CA GLU A 120 -2.58 -0.31 -5.83
C GLU A 120 -2.55 0.64 -7.02
N GLN A 121 -2.31 1.93 -6.76
CA GLN A 121 -2.33 2.99 -7.78
C GLN A 121 -1.09 2.98 -8.69
N LEU A 122 0.08 2.66 -8.13
CA LEU A 122 1.36 2.75 -8.85
C LEU A 122 1.85 1.39 -9.39
N ALA A 123 1.29 0.28 -8.92
CA ALA A 123 1.76 -1.04 -9.33
C ALA A 123 0.66 -1.96 -9.85
N TRP A 124 -0.38 -2.29 -9.08
CA TRP A 124 -1.38 -3.28 -9.50
C TRP A 124 -2.19 -2.78 -10.70
N ASN A 125 -2.80 -1.61 -10.60
CA ASN A 125 -3.61 -1.04 -11.68
C ASN A 125 -2.76 -0.73 -12.93
N PRO A 126 -1.59 -0.07 -12.83
CA PRO A 126 -0.72 0.11 -13.98
C PRO A 126 -0.26 -1.18 -14.64
N PHE A 127 -0.01 -2.25 -13.89
CA PHE A 127 0.36 -3.54 -14.46
C PHE A 127 -0.71 -4.09 -15.40
N PHE A 128 -1.96 -4.15 -14.93
CA PHE A 128 -3.07 -4.62 -15.77
C PHE A 128 -3.30 -3.66 -16.96
N ASN A 129 -3.28 -2.36 -16.71
CA ASN A 129 -3.46 -1.37 -17.77
C ASN A 129 -2.35 -1.45 -18.84
N CYS A 130 -1.11 -1.78 -18.48
CA CYS A 130 -0.05 -2.04 -19.48
C CYS A 130 -0.41 -3.16 -20.43
N VAL A 131 -1.01 -4.25 -19.94
CA VAL A 131 -1.47 -5.36 -20.80
C VAL A 131 -2.58 -4.87 -21.73
N GLY A 132 -3.52 -4.07 -21.20
CA GLY A 132 -4.59 -3.48 -22.02
C GLY A 132 -4.04 -2.57 -23.13
N ARG A 133 -3.13 -1.65 -22.78
CA ARG A 133 -2.53 -0.73 -23.78
C ARG A 133 -1.68 -1.46 -24.82
N ALA A 134 -0.95 -2.50 -24.40
CA ALA A 134 -0.23 -3.35 -25.35
C ALA A 134 -1.20 -4.07 -26.32
N SER A 135 -2.32 -4.58 -25.80
CA SER A 135 -3.38 -5.21 -26.63
C SER A 135 -4.04 -4.22 -27.57
N GLN A 136 -4.30 -2.99 -27.11
CA GLN A 136 -4.83 -1.90 -27.95
C GLN A 136 -3.93 -1.62 -29.14
N VAL A 137 -2.63 -1.45 -28.89
CA VAL A 137 -1.64 -1.21 -29.95
C VAL A 137 -1.57 -2.40 -30.91
N LEU A 138 -1.53 -3.62 -30.40
CA LEU A 138 -1.46 -4.83 -31.21
C LEU A 138 -2.67 -4.96 -32.14
N TRP A 139 -3.89 -4.85 -31.63
CA TRP A 139 -5.11 -4.92 -32.42
C TRP A 139 -5.20 -3.78 -33.43
N GLY A 140 -4.82 -2.56 -33.04
CA GLY A 140 -4.74 -1.42 -33.97
C GLY A 140 -3.82 -1.68 -35.14
N ILE A 141 -2.61 -2.20 -34.92
CA ILE A 141 -1.64 -2.56 -35.95
C ILE A 141 -2.18 -3.67 -36.86
N VAL A 142 -2.77 -4.74 -36.30
CA VAL A 142 -3.33 -5.86 -37.05
C VAL A 142 -4.43 -5.38 -38.01
N VAL A 143 -5.35 -4.54 -37.50
CA VAL A 143 -6.44 -4.02 -38.34
C VAL A 143 -5.91 -3.05 -39.41
N LEU A 144 -4.98 -2.13 -39.07
CA LEU A 144 -4.38 -1.23 -40.05
C LEU A 144 -3.64 -1.97 -41.16
N LEU A 145 -2.94 -3.08 -40.84
CA LEU A 145 -2.29 -3.93 -41.80
C LEU A 145 -3.30 -4.57 -42.76
N SER A 146 -4.48 -4.98 -42.27
CA SER A 146 -5.55 -5.55 -43.11
C SER A 146 -6.15 -4.55 -44.10
N LEU A 147 -6.04 -3.24 -43.79
CA LEU A 147 -6.51 -2.18 -44.69
C LEU A 147 -5.47 -1.83 -45.77
N HIS A 148 -4.26 -1.47 -45.33
CA HIS A 148 -3.16 -1.19 -46.22
C HIS A 148 -1.82 -1.16 -45.46
N TRP A 149 -0.74 -1.74 -46.04
CA TRP A 149 0.57 -1.82 -45.39
C TRP A 149 1.17 -0.44 -45.00
N SER A 150 0.91 0.61 -45.81
CA SER A 150 1.45 1.95 -45.56
C SER A 150 0.82 2.61 -44.30
N LEU A 151 -0.43 2.27 -43.96
CA LEU A 151 -1.08 2.74 -42.76
C LEU A 151 -0.45 2.11 -41.51
N MET A 152 -0.11 0.82 -41.61
CA MET A 152 0.66 0.15 -40.57
C MET A 152 2.04 0.79 -40.43
N ALA A 153 2.76 1.04 -41.52
CA ALA A 153 4.08 1.68 -41.46
C ALA A 153 4.00 3.08 -40.84
N ALA A 154 3.01 3.89 -41.22
CA ALA A 154 2.76 5.21 -40.64
C ALA A 154 2.48 5.11 -39.14
N SER A 155 1.66 4.14 -38.70
CA SER A 155 1.37 3.94 -37.28
C SER A 155 2.61 3.52 -36.48
N LEU A 156 3.51 2.71 -37.05
CA LEU A 156 4.77 2.32 -36.40
C LEU A 156 5.74 3.52 -36.27
N VAL A 157 5.83 4.38 -37.31
CA VAL A 157 6.62 5.62 -37.22
C VAL A 157 6.04 6.54 -36.15
N SER A 158 4.73 6.71 -36.14
CA SER A 158 4.02 7.47 -35.10
C SER A 158 4.32 6.94 -33.68
N ALA A 159 4.31 5.63 -33.57
CA ALA A 159 4.65 4.92 -32.34
C ALA A 159 6.06 5.23 -31.85
N LEU A 160 7.04 5.21 -32.74
CA LEU A 160 8.44 5.55 -32.44
C LEU A 160 8.59 6.99 -31.97
N ILE A 161 7.92 7.94 -32.63
CA ILE A 161 7.93 9.35 -32.25
C ILE A 161 7.34 9.51 -30.82
N MET A 162 6.17 8.93 -30.59
CA MET A 162 5.48 9.03 -29.27
C MET A 162 6.23 8.30 -28.15
N TRP A 163 7.03 7.28 -28.47
CA TRP A 163 7.89 6.61 -27.50
C TRP A 163 9.15 7.42 -27.14
N ALA A 164 9.68 8.17 -28.11
CA ALA A 164 10.90 8.96 -27.93
C ALA A 164 10.63 10.32 -27.24
N LEU A 165 9.46 10.92 -27.50
CA LEU A 165 9.12 12.27 -27.08
C LEU A 165 9.13 12.49 -25.54
N PRO A 166 8.60 11.57 -24.70
CA PRO A 166 8.62 11.74 -23.24
C PRO A 166 10.03 11.89 -22.66
N LYS A 167 11.06 11.30 -23.29
CA LYS A 167 12.45 11.38 -22.83
C LYS A 167 12.98 12.82 -22.78
N LEU A 168 12.42 13.71 -23.59
CA LEU A 168 12.81 15.13 -23.58
C LEU A 168 12.41 15.84 -22.29
N PHE A 169 11.33 15.38 -21.65
CA PHE A 169 10.76 15.99 -20.43
C PHE A 169 11.17 15.23 -19.17
N GLU A 170 11.70 14.01 -19.27
CA GLU A 170 11.99 13.09 -18.17
C GLU A 170 12.86 13.73 -17.09
N LYS A 171 14.00 14.30 -17.46
CA LYS A 171 14.92 14.95 -16.51
C LYS A 171 14.29 16.10 -15.74
N ARG A 172 13.48 16.93 -16.42
CA ARG A 172 12.82 18.06 -15.79
C ARG A 172 11.72 17.61 -14.84
N LEU A 173 10.92 16.62 -15.25
CA LEU A 173 9.86 16.05 -14.41
C LEU A 173 10.42 15.32 -13.20
N GLU A 174 11.54 14.61 -13.35
CA GLU A 174 12.24 13.96 -12.25
C GLU A 174 12.74 14.98 -11.22
N GLN A 175 13.35 16.09 -11.66
CA GLN A 175 13.80 17.17 -10.78
C GLN A 175 12.62 17.80 -10.03
N LEU A 176 11.52 18.13 -10.73
CA LEU A 176 10.32 18.68 -10.12
C LEU A 176 9.68 17.69 -9.13
N GLY A 177 9.64 16.41 -9.48
CA GLY A 177 9.11 15.36 -8.62
C GLY A 177 9.92 15.20 -7.33
N ARG A 178 11.25 15.21 -7.43
CA ARG A 178 12.15 15.16 -6.27
C ARG A 178 11.97 16.37 -5.36
N LEU A 179 11.97 17.58 -5.94
CA LEU A 179 11.78 18.82 -5.19
C LEU A 179 10.40 18.87 -4.50
N CYS A 180 9.36 18.40 -5.19
CA CYS A 180 8.02 18.28 -4.62
C CYS A 180 8.02 17.34 -3.41
N SER A 181 8.63 16.16 -3.53
CA SER A 181 8.72 15.19 -2.42
C SER A 181 9.47 15.74 -1.21
N GLU A 182 10.60 16.43 -1.44
CA GLU A 182 11.41 17.03 -0.37
C GLU A 182 10.62 18.15 0.36
N ARG A 183 9.94 19.02 -0.38
CA ARG A 183 9.13 20.11 0.19
C ARG A 183 7.88 19.59 0.90
N GLN A 184 7.23 18.55 0.38
CA GLN A 184 6.10 17.91 1.05
C GLN A 184 6.53 17.29 2.38
N ALA A 185 7.64 16.56 2.42
CA ALA A 185 8.16 15.98 3.66
C ALA A 185 8.48 17.06 4.70
N ALA A 186 9.15 18.15 4.31
CA ALA A 186 9.44 19.27 5.19
C ALA A 186 8.18 19.99 5.70
N GLY A 187 7.20 20.22 4.81
CA GLY A 187 5.93 20.84 5.16
C GLY A 187 5.09 20.00 6.13
N VAL A 188 5.01 18.69 5.88
CA VAL A 188 4.31 17.74 6.78
C VAL A 188 4.98 17.69 8.15
N SER A 189 6.32 17.68 8.22
CA SER A 189 7.06 17.75 9.49
C SER A 189 6.77 19.04 10.25
N ALA A 190 6.76 20.19 9.55
CA ALA A 190 6.44 21.47 10.16
C ALA A 190 4.99 21.55 10.69
N LEU A 191 4.03 20.97 9.96
CA LEU A 191 2.64 20.87 10.42
C LEU A 191 2.51 19.94 11.62
N LYS A 192 3.22 18.80 11.64
CA LYS A 192 3.25 17.88 12.78
C LYS A 192 3.78 18.57 14.04
N ASP A 193 4.87 19.33 13.94
CA ASP A 193 5.44 20.08 15.05
C ASP A 193 4.46 21.13 15.59
N LEU A 194 3.78 21.85 14.69
CA LEU A 194 2.78 22.84 15.07
C LEU A 194 1.58 22.20 15.79
N LEU A 195 1.10 21.07 15.31
CA LEU A 195 -0.03 20.34 15.92
C LEU A 195 0.37 19.75 17.27
N SER A 196 1.56 19.19 17.40
CA SER A 196 2.07 18.65 18.67
C SER A 196 2.28 19.75 19.72
N GLY A 197 2.64 20.96 19.28
CA GLY A 197 2.81 22.13 20.14
C GLY A 197 1.56 23.00 20.32
N LEU A 198 0.39 22.58 19.84
CA LEU A 198 -0.81 23.40 19.80
C LEU A 198 -1.24 23.90 21.18
N ASP A 199 -1.22 23.03 22.18
CA ASP A 199 -1.63 23.41 23.56
C ASP A 199 -0.67 24.42 24.18
N VAL A 200 0.63 24.30 23.89
CA VAL A 200 1.64 25.29 24.32
C VAL A 200 1.35 26.65 23.66
N LEU A 201 1.08 26.67 22.34
CA LEU A 201 0.77 27.89 21.61
C LEU A 201 -0.56 28.53 22.10
N ARG A 202 -1.54 27.72 22.48
CA ARG A 202 -2.81 28.16 23.09
C ARG A 202 -2.57 28.78 24.45
N PHE A 203 -1.79 28.12 25.30
CA PHE A 203 -1.49 28.59 26.66
C PHE A 203 -0.79 29.96 26.63
N PHE A 204 0.16 30.16 25.71
CA PHE A 204 0.87 31.43 25.55
C PHE A 204 0.17 32.44 24.63
N GLY A 205 -1.06 32.19 24.19
CA GLY A 205 -1.84 33.11 23.35
C GLY A 205 -1.28 33.33 21.93
N GLN A 206 -0.38 32.48 21.45
CA GLN A 206 0.36 32.62 20.19
C GLN A 206 -0.43 32.14 18.95
N LYS A 207 -1.73 32.43 18.87
CA LYS A 207 -2.60 32.02 17.75
C LYS A 207 -2.10 32.53 16.39
N GLY A 208 -1.64 33.78 16.33
CA GLY A 208 -1.12 34.38 15.09
C GLY A 208 0.14 33.69 14.57
N ARG A 209 1.00 33.18 15.45
CA ARG A 209 2.18 32.39 15.08
C ARG A 209 1.78 31.03 14.48
N PHE A 210 0.77 30.38 15.06
CA PHE A 210 0.25 29.10 14.56
C PHE A 210 -0.30 29.27 13.14
N LEU A 211 -1.19 30.25 12.91
CA LEU A 211 -1.80 30.50 11.60
C LEU A 211 -0.75 30.87 10.54
N ARG A 212 0.20 31.74 10.86
CA ARG A 212 1.26 32.14 9.93
C ARG A 212 2.17 30.98 9.54
N LYS A 213 2.66 30.20 10.52
CA LYS A 213 3.53 29.06 10.22
C LYS A 213 2.79 27.92 9.51
N GLY A 214 1.54 27.66 9.91
CA GLY A 214 0.68 26.69 9.23
C GLY A 214 0.40 27.07 7.78
N GLY A 215 0.09 28.36 7.54
CA GLY A 215 -0.08 28.90 6.19
C GLY A 215 1.19 28.75 5.35
N GLN A 216 2.36 29.11 5.89
CA GLN A 216 3.64 28.96 5.18
C GLN A 216 3.96 27.51 4.83
N ALA A 217 3.72 26.56 5.75
CA ALA A 217 3.94 25.15 5.49
C ALA A 217 2.96 24.60 4.41
N SER A 218 1.70 25.02 4.48
CA SER A 218 0.68 24.71 3.46
C SER A 218 1.06 25.27 2.10
N ASP A 219 1.45 26.56 2.02
CA ASP A 219 1.88 27.19 0.77
C ASP A 219 3.07 26.47 0.14
N GLN A 220 4.07 26.05 0.93
CA GLN A 220 5.21 25.31 0.41
C GLN A 220 4.82 23.96 -0.20
N ILE A 221 3.89 23.24 0.46
CA ILE A 221 3.35 21.96 -0.04
C ILE A 221 2.62 22.21 -1.37
N GLU A 222 1.67 23.14 -1.37
CA GLU A 222 0.80 23.40 -2.54
C GLU A 222 1.58 24.00 -3.72
N GLN A 223 2.51 24.92 -3.47
CA GLN A 223 3.35 25.50 -4.52
C GLN A 223 4.18 24.42 -5.21
N SER A 224 4.79 23.49 -4.46
CA SER A 224 5.59 22.42 -5.04
C SER A 224 4.74 21.42 -5.84
N SER A 225 3.51 21.15 -5.40
CA SER A 225 2.53 20.32 -6.10
C SER A 225 2.06 21.00 -7.38
N CYS A 226 1.84 22.32 -7.33
CA CYS A 226 1.48 23.15 -8.48
C CYS A 226 2.60 23.16 -9.53
N ASP A 227 3.86 23.39 -9.13
CA ASP A 227 5.01 23.41 -10.03
C ASP A 227 5.16 22.07 -10.77
N LEU A 228 5.00 20.93 -10.05
CA LEU A 228 5.04 19.59 -10.65
C LEU A 228 3.86 19.37 -11.59
N SER A 229 2.65 19.79 -11.20
CA SER A 229 1.45 19.66 -12.03
C SER A 229 1.53 20.49 -13.29
N CYS A 230 2.03 21.74 -13.20
CA CYS A 230 2.30 22.61 -14.36
C CYS A 230 3.35 21.97 -15.29
N GLY A 231 4.42 21.40 -14.73
CA GLY A 231 5.44 20.71 -15.52
C GLY A 231 4.88 19.50 -16.28
N LYS A 232 4.04 18.69 -15.62
CA LYS A 232 3.33 17.56 -16.24
C LYS A 232 2.37 18.04 -17.33
N SER A 233 1.54 19.07 -17.04
CA SER A 233 0.58 19.60 -18.01
C SER A 233 1.27 20.18 -19.25
N ALA A 234 2.42 20.82 -19.09
CA ALA A 234 3.21 21.32 -20.22
C ALA A 234 3.73 20.15 -21.11
N ALA A 235 4.23 19.08 -20.48
CA ALA A 235 4.66 17.88 -21.21
C ALA A 235 3.49 17.20 -21.92
N ASP A 236 2.36 17.00 -21.23
CA ASP A 236 1.15 16.38 -21.79
C ASP A 236 0.58 17.22 -22.96
N SER A 237 0.58 18.56 -22.83
CA SER A 237 0.14 19.46 -23.90
C SER A 237 1.05 19.38 -25.15
N ALA A 238 2.37 19.33 -24.94
CA ALA A 238 3.32 19.17 -26.04
C ALA A 238 3.15 17.81 -26.74
N MET A 239 2.96 16.73 -25.95
CA MET A 239 2.70 15.40 -26.49
C MET A 239 1.36 15.34 -27.23
N GLY A 240 0.33 15.99 -26.69
CA GLY A 240 -0.98 16.10 -27.32
C GLY A 240 -0.90 16.83 -28.66
N PHE A 241 -0.16 17.93 -28.74
CA PHE A 241 0.05 18.67 -29.99
C PHE A 241 0.74 17.81 -31.05
N VAL A 242 1.80 17.07 -30.68
CA VAL A 242 2.49 16.16 -31.60
C VAL A 242 1.55 15.01 -32.02
N SER A 243 0.76 14.46 -31.11
CA SER A 243 -0.22 13.40 -31.41
C SER A 243 -1.24 13.87 -32.46
N VAL A 244 -1.84 15.06 -32.27
CA VAL A 244 -2.79 15.61 -33.23
C VAL A 244 -2.12 15.91 -34.59
N THR A 245 -0.89 16.42 -34.60
CA THR A 245 -0.13 16.65 -35.82
C THR A 245 0.09 15.35 -36.60
N ILE A 246 0.51 14.30 -35.90
CA ILE A 246 0.67 12.97 -36.49
C ILE A 246 -0.67 12.45 -37.05
N GLN A 247 -1.76 12.62 -36.32
CA GLN A 247 -3.09 12.20 -36.80
C GLN A 247 -3.48 12.91 -38.09
N ILE A 248 -3.29 14.22 -38.18
CA ILE A 248 -3.58 14.99 -39.41
C ILE A 248 -2.72 14.51 -40.59
N LEU A 249 -1.42 14.24 -40.36
CA LEU A 249 -0.54 13.70 -41.37
C LEU A 249 -0.99 12.31 -41.87
N CYS A 250 -1.44 11.47 -40.96
CA CYS A 250 -1.99 10.16 -41.29
C CYS A 250 -3.33 10.27 -42.04
N ASP A 251 -4.21 11.20 -41.67
CA ASP A 251 -5.46 11.46 -42.39
C ASP A 251 -5.17 11.91 -43.84
N ILE A 252 -4.18 12.79 -44.03
CA ILE A 252 -3.72 13.18 -45.38
C ILE A 252 -3.24 11.95 -46.14
N LEU A 253 -2.46 11.05 -45.54
CA LEU A 253 -2.01 9.81 -46.19
C LEU A 253 -3.20 8.94 -46.59
N VAL A 254 -4.22 8.76 -45.72
CA VAL A 254 -5.43 8.01 -46.05
C VAL A 254 -6.15 8.63 -47.24
N ILE A 255 -6.34 9.95 -47.22
CA ILE A 255 -6.97 10.68 -48.35
C ILE A 255 -6.21 10.47 -49.67
N LEU A 256 -4.87 10.55 -49.67
CA LEU A 256 -4.05 10.28 -50.85
C LEU A 256 -4.24 8.85 -51.37
N LEU A 257 -4.35 7.86 -50.47
CA LEU A 257 -4.61 6.48 -50.85
C LEU A 257 -6.02 6.28 -51.42
N VAL A 258 -7.01 7.03 -50.91
CA VAL A 258 -8.38 7.04 -51.47
C VAL A 258 -8.38 7.65 -52.86
N LEU A 259 -7.72 8.80 -53.06
CA LEU A 259 -7.59 9.43 -54.38
C LEU A 259 -6.87 8.57 -55.40
N GLN A 260 -5.95 7.70 -54.96
CA GLN A 260 -5.29 6.69 -55.82
C GLN A 260 -6.15 5.43 -56.05
N GLY A 261 -7.35 5.34 -55.47
CA GLY A 261 -8.22 4.17 -55.55
C GLY A 261 -7.74 2.93 -54.79
N LYS A 262 -6.74 3.05 -53.91
CA LYS A 262 -6.15 1.93 -53.18
C LYS A 262 -6.95 1.52 -51.96
N VAL A 263 -7.69 2.45 -51.35
CA VAL A 263 -8.57 2.22 -50.21
C VAL A 263 -9.92 2.91 -50.43
N ARG A 264 -10.97 2.47 -49.73
CA ARG A 264 -12.31 3.07 -49.85
C ARG A 264 -12.40 4.38 -49.06
N MET A 265 -13.29 5.28 -49.45
CA MET A 265 -13.55 6.53 -48.73
C MET A 265 -13.93 6.30 -47.25
N ALA A 266 -14.74 5.29 -46.97
CA ALA A 266 -15.13 4.89 -45.64
C ALA A 266 -13.95 4.52 -44.71
N THR A 267 -12.79 4.12 -45.31
CA THR A 267 -11.58 3.81 -44.55
C THR A 267 -11.03 5.03 -43.80
N LEU A 268 -11.31 6.25 -44.26
CA LEU A 268 -10.84 7.48 -43.62
C LEU A 268 -11.28 7.51 -42.12
N VAL A 269 -12.55 7.24 -41.84
CA VAL A 269 -13.09 7.34 -40.49
C VAL A 269 -12.51 6.28 -39.54
N GLY A 270 -12.46 5.02 -40.00
CA GLY A 270 -11.97 3.95 -39.13
C GLY A 270 -10.44 3.94 -39.00
N ALA A 271 -9.68 4.27 -40.07
CA ALA A 271 -8.24 4.31 -40.01
C ALA A 271 -7.73 5.43 -39.11
N SER A 272 -8.35 6.62 -39.14
CA SER A 272 -8.01 7.73 -38.26
C SER A 272 -8.15 7.36 -36.78
N ASN A 273 -9.28 6.73 -36.41
CA ASN A 273 -9.51 6.26 -35.06
C ASN A 273 -8.50 5.17 -34.63
N LEU A 274 -8.16 4.24 -35.50
CA LEU A 274 -7.19 3.18 -35.22
C LEU A 274 -5.78 3.72 -35.07
N ILE A 275 -5.38 4.69 -35.87
CA ILE A 275 -4.08 5.39 -35.74
C ILE A 275 -4.02 6.13 -34.40
N ALA A 276 -5.09 6.87 -34.04
CA ALA A 276 -5.19 7.51 -32.75
C ALA A 276 -5.12 6.50 -31.59
N CYS A 277 -5.78 5.34 -31.72
CA CYS A 277 -5.69 4.27 -30.73
C CYS A 277 -4.25 3.77 -30.54
N VAL A 278 -3.50 3.55 -31.62
CA VAL A 278 -2.10 3.11 -31.55
C VAL A 278 -1.23 4.18 -30.88
N THR A 279 -1.33 5.44 -31.32
CA THR A 279 -0.53 6.57 -30.80
C THR A 279 -0.79 6.82 -29.32
N ASN A 280 -2.07 6.92 -28.95
CA ASN A 280 -2.46 7.13 -27.54
C ASN A 280 -2.14 5.93 -26.66
N GLY A 281 -2.32 4.70 -27.18
CA GLY A 281 -1.98 3.48 -26.45
C GLY A 281 -0.52 3.41 -26.06
N LEU A 282 0.39 3.84 -26.94
CA LEU A 282 1.83 3.87 -26.67
C LEU A 282 2.24 4.99 -25.71
N HIS A 283 1.63 6.17 -25.86
CA HIS A 283 1.83 7.26 -24.90
C HIS A 283 1.45 6.83 -23.49
N GLU A 284 0.26 6.26 -23.33
CA GLU A 284 -0.17 5.78 -22.02
C GLU A 284 0.66 4.61 -21.50
N PHE A 285 1.10 3.70 -22.36
CA PHE A 285 1.99 2.61 -21.97
C PHE A 285 3.31 3.14 -21.36
N ALA A 286 3.88 4.22 -21.93
CA ALA A 286 5.06 4.88 -21.37
C ALA A 286 4.79 5.45 -19.97
N ASN A 287 3.66 6.15 -19.77
CA ASN A 287 3.24 6.70 -18.48
C ASN A 287 3.03 5.60 -17.42
N LEU A 288 2.42 4.48 -17.81
CA LEU A 288 2.21 3.34 -16.91
C LEU A 288 3.52 2.69 -16.47
N ARG A 289 4.52 2.60 -17.34
CA ARG A 289 5.86 2.13 -16.97
C ARG A 289 6.52 3.04 -15.94
N MET A 290 6.38 4.35 -16.07
CA MET A 290 6.88 5.31 -15.08
C MET A 290 6.16 5.12 -13.73
N SER A 291 4.86 4.91 -13.73
CA SER A 291 4.09 4.60 -12.52
C SER A 291 4.58 3.32 -11.83
N LEU A 292 4.84 2.25 -12.60
CA LEU A 292 5.40 1.00 -12.07
C LEU A 292 6.78 1.20 -11.44
N ALA A 293 7.63 2.02 -12.05
CA ALA A 293 8.94 2.37 -11.49
C ALA A 293 8.79 3.14 -10.18
N ALA A 294 7.86 4.10 -10.11
CA ALA A 294 7.56 4.87 -8.89
C ALA A 294 6.96 4.01 -7.76
N GLY A 295 6.29 2.92 -8.08
CA GLY A 295 5.74 1.98 -7.10
C GLY A 295 6.77 1.04 -6.46
N ARG A 296 7.95 0.88 -7.08
CA ARG A 296 8.99 -0.06 -6.64
C ARG A 296 9.52 0.21 -5.21
N PRO A 297 9.83 1.45 -4.81
CA PRO A 297 10.29 1.75 -3.45
C PRO A 297 9.29 1.34 -2.36
N TYR A 298 7.98 1.48 -2.63
CA TYR A 298 6.94 1.04 -1.68
C TYR A 298 6.97 -0.48 -1.48
N PHE A 299 7.16 -1.26 -2.55
CA PHE A 299 7.34 -2.71 -2.42
C PHE A 299 8.61 -3.07 -1.66
N GLU A 300 9.72 -2.43 -1.95
CA GLU A 300 11.00 -2.69 -1.28
C GLU A 300 10.89 -2.38 0.21
N LYS A 301 10.26 -1.25 0.58
CA LYS A 301 10.00 -0.88 1.97
C LYS A 301 9.16 -1.94 2.71
N LEU A 302 8.10 -2.44 2.07
CA LEU A 302 7.16 -3.39 2.69
C LEU A 302 7.62 -4.86 2.63
N THR A 303 8.65 -5.19 1.85
CA THR A 303 9.13 -6.58 1.69
C THR A 303 10.56 -6.80 2.19
N ALA A 304 11.21 -5.77 2.74
CA ALA A 304 12.64 -5.77 3.07
C ALA A 304 13.06 -6.71 4.21
N GLU A 305 12.13 -7.14 5.08
CA GLU A 305 12.49 -7.89 6.29
C GLU A 305 11.64 -9.17 6.39
N ARG A 306 12.05 -10.21 5.68
CA ARG A 306 11.51 -11.56 5.89
C ARG A 306 12.52 -12.37 6.68
N GLN A 307 12.39 -12.40 8.00
CA GLN A 307 13.10 -13.37 8.83
C GLN A 307 12.22 -14.64 8.95
N GLU A 308 12.78 -15.79 8.56
CA GLU A 308 12.13 -17.08 8.80
C GLU A 308 12.37 -17.44 10.27
N THR A 309 11.34 -17.38 11.09
CA THR A 309 11.37 -17.94 12.44
C THR A 309 11.13 -19.45 12.34
N GLY A 310 12.10 -20.22 12.78
CA GLY A 310 11.95 -21.66 12.95
C GLY A 310 10.92 -22.01 14.05
N PRO A 311 10.47 -23.27 14.14
CA PRO A 311 9.51 -23.70 15.15
C PRO A 311 10.05 -23.45 16.57
N VAL A 312 9.30 -22.70 17.37
CA VAL A 312 9.65 -22.41 18.78
C VAL A 312 9.45 -23.68 19.60
N ARG A 313 10.54 -24.22 20.18
CA ARG A 313 10.46 -25.32 21.13
C ARG A 313 10.10 -24.76 22.52
N SER A 314 9.17 -25.37 23.25
CA SER A 314 8.86 -24.99 24.63
C SER A 314 10.04 -25.26 25.55
N LEU A 315 10.36 -24.31 26.43
CA LEU A 315 11.32 -24.53 27.52
C LEU A 315 10.67 -25.37 28.64
N PRO A 316 11.47 -26.16 29.39
CA PRO A 316 10.97 -26.80 30.60
C PRO A 316 10.56 -25.71 31.61
N PRO A 317 9.56 -25.97 32.49
CA PRO A 317 9.20 -25.06 33.54
C PRO A 317 10.40 -24.72 34.42
N LEU A 318 10.48 -23.48 34.86
CA LEU A 318 11.51 -23.00 35.76
C LEU A 318 11.33 -23.62 37.18
N HIS A 319 12.38 -24.23 37.77
CA HIS A 319 12.30 -24.96 39.01
C HIS A 319 13.10 -24.36 40.16
N ASP A 320 14.23 -23.69 39.92
CA ASP A 320 15.13 -23.17 40.97
C ASP A 320 15.14 -21.64 40.99
N ALA A 321 15.81 -21.02 40.01
CA ALA A 321 16.02 -19.58 40.03
C ALA A 321 16.37 -18.99 38.66
N ILE A 322 16.11 -17.70 38.53
CA ILE A 322 16.71 -16.87 37.49
C ILE A 322 17.95 -16.20 38.08
N ARG A 323 19.13 -16.41 37.50
CA ARG A 323 20.40 -15.80 37.90
C ARG A 323 20.90 -14.85 36.84
N MET A 324 21.27 -13.67 37.25
CA MET A 324 21.83 -12.61 36.37
C MET A 324 23.21 -12.24 36.92
N GLU A 325 24.24 -12.39 36.09
CA GLU A 325 25.64 -12.21 36.47
C GLU A 325 26.31 -11.13 35.60
N GLY A 326 26.79 -10.07 36.21
CA GLY A 326 27.54 -8.99 35.57
C GLY A 326 26.77 -8.22 34.49
N ILE A 327 25.45 -8.08 34.65
CA ILE A 327 24.59 -7.48 33.63
C ILE A 327 24.92 -6.00 33.42
N SER A 328 25.32 -5.66 32.20
CA SER A 328 25.52 -4.27 31.74
C SER A 328 24.67 -4.04 30.50
N PHE A 329 24.06 -2.85 30.40
CA PHE A 329 23.25 -2.46 29.24
C PHE A 329 23.28 -0.95 29.01
N ALA A 330 23.33 -0.53 27.74
CA ALA A 330 23.27 0.86 27.32
C ALA A 330 22.28 1.07 26.16
N TYR A 331 21.55 2.18 26.17
CA TYR A 331 20.82 2.67 25.00
C TYR A 331 21.76 3.60 24.20
N GLY A 332 22.30 3.08 23.08
CA GLY A 332 23.36 3.76 22.34
C GLY A 332 24.59 3.96 23.22
N GLU A 333 25.02 5.20 23.38
CA GLU A 333 26.18 5.55 24.23
C GLU A 333 25.81 5.76 25.72
N LYS A 334 24.52 5.74 26.08
CA LYS A 334 24.05 6.02 27.45
C LYS A 334 23.97 4.73 28.27
N PRO A 335 24.90 4.47 29.24
CA PRO A 335 24.84 3.29 30.08
C PRO A 335 23.68 3.41 31.07
N ILE A 336 22.90 2.34 31.22
CA ILE A 336 21.76 2.23 32.15
C ILE A 336 22.04 1.24 33.27
N LEU A 337 22.55 0.05 32.93
CA LEU A 337 22.96 -0.95 33.93
C LEU A 337 24.45 -1.15 33.82
N ARG A 338 25.12 -1.28 34.98
CA ARG A 338 26.57 -1.44 35.09
C ARG A 338 26.88 -2.58 36.04
N ARG A 339 27.30 -3.74 35.52
CA ARG A 339 27.72 -4.94 36.24
C ARG A 339 26.81 -5.30 37.42
N GLN A 340 25.52 -5.49 37.15
CA GLN A 340 24.54 -5.84 38.16
C GLN A 340 24.37 -7.35 38.28
N ASP A 341 24.30 -7.84 39.49
CA ASP A 341 24.05 -9.23 39.82
C ASP A 341 22.71 -9.37 40.54
N PHE A 342 21.87 -10.32 40.13
CA PHE A 342 20.57 -10.59 40.72
C PHE A 342 20.33 -12.10 40.77
N ILE A 343 19.59 -12.55 41.81
CA ILE A 343 19.08 -13.92 41.91
C ILE A 343 17.63 -13.86 42.33
N PHE A 344 16.77 -14.44 41.51
CA PHE A 344 15.33 -14.53 41.75
C PHE A 344 14.95 -16.01 41.91
N SER A 345 14.88 -16.51 43.16
CA SER A 345 14.49 -17.89 43.47
C SER A 345 12.97 -18.05 43.36
N ILE A 346 12.53 -19.19 42.84
CA ILE A 346 11.09 -19.53 42.76
C ILE A 346 10.41 -19.46 44.10
N GLY A 347 9.14 -19.06 44.11
CA GLY A 347 8.28 -18.96 45.28
C GLY A 347 8.61 -17.82 46.23
N LYS A 348 9.63 -17.00 45.96
CA LYS A 348 9.96 -15.83 46.74
C LYS A 348 9.45 -14.54 46.10
N LYS A 349 9.17 -13.52 46.94
CA LYS A 349 8.76 -12.18 46.52
C LYS A 349 9.94 -11.23 46.66
N TYR A 350 10.22 -10.45 45.65
CA TYR A 350 11.31 -9.47 45.62
C TYR A 350 10.76 -8.08 45.32
N ALA A 351 11.28 -7.06 45.98
CA ALA A 351 11.01 -5.66 45.67
C ALA A 351 12.26 -5.00 45.09
N LEU A 352 12.17 -4.55 43.83
CA LEU A 352 13.25 -3.79 43.19
C LEU A 352 13.01 -2.30 43.44
N THR A 353 13.80 -1.68 44.30
CA THR A 353 13.69 -0.27 44.68
C THR A 353 14.81 0.57 44.09
N GLY A 354 14.53 1.84 43.86
CA GLY A 354 15.52 2.79 43.32
C GLY A 354 14.86 4.01 42.69
N PRO A 355 15.62 5.08 42.43
CA PRO A 355 15.11 6.31 41.83
C PRO A 355 14.53 6.08 40.43
N SER A 356 13.71 7.02 39.96
CA SER A 356 13.19 6.96 38.58
C SER A 356 14.36 7.02 37.60
N GLY A 357 14.31 6.18 36.54
CA GLY A 357 15.37 6.12 35.53
C GLY A 357 16.61 5.29 35.87
N CYS A 358 16.67 4.60 37.03
CA CYS A 358 17.82 3.77 37.41
C CYS A 358 17.88 2.40 36.68
N GLY A 359 16.97 2.12 35.76
CA GLY A 359 17.03 0.91 34.93
C GLY A 359 16.12 -0.25 35.35
N LYS A 360 15.19 -0.06 36.33
CA LYS A 360 14.27 -1.13 36.77
C LYS A 360 13.48 -1.75 35.61
N SER A 361 12.82 -0.93 34.82
CA SER A 361 12.05 -1.40 33.65
C SER A 361 12.96 -2.00 32.55
N THR A 362 14.17 -1.48 32.42
CA THR A 362 15.17 -2.02 31.49
C THR A 362 15.59 -3.44 31.89
N LEU A 363 15.76 -3.70 33.20
CA LEU A 363 16.06 -5.02 33.70
C LEU A 363 14.96 -6.04 33.35
N PHE A 364 13.69 -5.69 33.52
CA PHE A 364 12.56 -6.56 33.16
C PHE A 364 12.48 -6.78 31.64
N LYS A 365 12.75 -5.75 30.84
CA LYS A 365 12.79 -5.88 29.37
C LYS A 365 13.91 -6.78 28.89
N ILE A 366 15.04 -6.81 29.59
CA ILE A 366 16.16 -7.75 29.31
C ILE A 366 15.73 -9.17 29.64
N LEU A 367 15.09 -9.40 30.82
CA LEU A 367 14.58 -10.72 31.23
C LEU A 367 13.55 -11.29 30.26
N LEU A 368 12.68 -10.44 29.71
CA LEU A 368 11.67 -10.83 28.72
C LEU A 368 12.24 -11.07 27.31
N GLY A 369 13.58 -10.92 27.13
CA GLY A 369 14.20 -11.04 25.81
C GLY A 369 13.91 -9.87 24.85
N TRP A 370 13.30 -8.78 25.34
CA TRP A 370 13.00 -7.59 24.53
C TRP A 370 14.25 -6.77 24.20
N LEU A 371 15.28 -6.89 25.02
CA LEU A 371 16.57 -6.19 24.89
C LEU A 371 17.73 -7.19 24.87
N PRO A 372 18.05 -7.79 23.71
CA PRO A 372 19.05 -8.86 23.62
C PRO A 372 20.52 -8.36 23.70
N GLY A 373 20.75 -7.07 23.51
CA GLY A 373 22.11 -6.48 23.43
C GLY A 373 22.76 -6.19 24.80
N TYR A 374 22.60 -7.04 25.81
CA TYR A 374 23.24 -6.89 27.12
C TYR A 374 24.58 -7.65 27.22
N GLU A 375 25.47 -7.16 28.09
CA GLU A 375 26.66 -7.89 28.51
C GLU A 375 26.35 -8.63 29.82
N GLY A 376 27.15 -9.68 30.14
CA GLY A 376 26.93 -10.55 31.30
C GLY A 376 26.20 -11.85 30.90
N LYS A 377 25.65 -12.59 31.88
CA LYS A 377 24.94 -13.85 31.66
C LYS A 377 23.63 -13.89 32.41
N ILE A 378 22.61 -14.48 31.80
CA ILE A 378 21.31 -14.75 32.43
C ILE A 378 21.03 -16.22 32.33
N TRP A 379 20.81 -16.88 33.46
CA TRP A 379 20.51 -18.29 33.56
C TRP A 379 19.09 -18.50 34.05
N LEU A 380 18.33 -19.31 33.31
CA LEU A 380 17.07 -19.88 33.77
C LEU A 380 17.36 -21.31 34.21
N ASP A 381 17.50 -21.53 35.50
CA ASP A 381 18.09 -22.72 36.11
C ASP A 381 19.50 -22.97 35.51
N ASN A 382 19.60 -23.91 34.55
CA ASN A 382 20.84 -24.26 33.85
C ASN A 382 20.85 -23.87 32.35
N ILE A 383 19.87 -23.10 31.88
CA ILE A 383 19.75 -22.71 30.46
C ILE A 383 20.18 -21.24 30.31
N ASP A 384 21.12 -20.95 29.43
CA ASP A 384 21.48 -19.55 29.11
C ASP A 384 20.34 -18.89 28.32
N ALA A 385 19.89 -17.74 28.77
CA ALA A 385 18.84 -16.97 28.12
C ALA A 385 19.17 -16.57 26.67
N ARG A 386 20.44 -16.55 26.28
CA ARG A 386 20.88 -16.31 24.91
C ARG A 386 20.56 -17.46 23.94
N ASP A 387 20.41 -18.67 24.48
CA ASP A 387 20.03 -19.86 23.70
C ASP A 387 18.51 -19.97 23.53
N CYS A 388 17.75 -19.01 24.10
CA CYS A 388 16.30 -18.96 24.08
C CYS A 388 15.79 -17.85 23.14
N THR A 389 14.67 -18.07 22.47
CA THR A 389 13.93 -16.98 21.81
C THR A 389 13.18 -16.13 22.82
N ALA A 390 12.83 -14.88 22.42
CA ALA A 390 12.03 -14.01 23.27
C ALA A 390 10.68 -14.64 23.66
N GLU A 391 10.04 -15.36 22.73
CA GLU A 391 8.78 -16.06 22.97
C GLU A 391 8.93 -17.18 24.01
N GLN A 392 10.03 -17.91 23.98
CA GLN A 392 10.33 -18.95 24.98
C GLN A 392 10.51 -18.36 26.39
N LEU A 393 11.20 -17.23 26.51
CA LEU A 393 11.35 -16.51 27.78
C LEU A 393 10.01 -15.98 28.29
N GLN A 394 9.17 -15.43 27.41
CA GLN A 394 7.84 -14.91 27.74
C GLN A 394 6.85 -16.00 28.18
N GLN A 395 6.99 -17.23 27.69
CA GLN A 395 6.20 -18.38 28.17
C GLN A 395 6.48 -18.73 29.64
N GLN A 396 7.66 -18.36 30.17
CA GLN A 396 8.04 -18.61 31.56
C GLN A 396 7.68 -17.48 32.52
N MET A 397 7.32 -16.29 32.02
CA MET A 397 7.14 -15.08 32.80
C MET A 397 5.91 -14.30 32.34
N SER A 398 5.18 -13.72 33.29
CA SER A 398 4.14 -12.72 33.01
C SER A 398 4.64 -11.34 33.41
N TYR A 399 4.34 -10.35 32.59
CA TYR A 399 4.74 -8.95 32.83
C TYR A 399 3.51 -8.04 32.78
N ILE A 400 3.40 -7.18 33.79
CA ILE A 400 2.35 -6.15 33.84
C ILE A 400 3.04 -4.80 33.70
N GLU A 401 2.72 -4.09 32.64
CA GLU A 401 3.21 -2.74 32.40
C GLU A 401 2.50 -1.71 33.33
N GLN A 402 3.15 -0.57 33.55
CA GLN A 402 2.57 0.53 34.27
C GLN A 402 1.37 1.15 33.54
N ASP A 403 1.47 1.28 32.24
CA ASP A 403 0.40 1.76 31.35
C ASP A 403 -0.16 0.56 30.59
N VAL A 404 -1.23 -0.06 31.10
CA VAL A 404 -1.85 -1.24 30.52
C VAL A 404 -2.68 -0.84 29.31
N PHE A 405 -2.40 -1.45 28.15
CA PHE A 405 -3.21 -1.30 26.95
C PHE A 405 -4.46 -2.19 27.03
N LEU A 406 -5.62 -1.62 26.73
CA LEU A 406 -6.88 -2.36 26.61
C LEU A 406 -7.41 -2.27 25.18
N PHE A 407 -7.71 -3.41 24.58
CA PHE A 407 -8.39 -3.48 23.31
C PHE A 407 -9.81 -2.92 23.43
N ASN A 408 -10.29 -2.26 22.37
CA ASN A 408 -11.64 -1.70 22.32
C ASN A 408 -12.70 -2.80 22.08
N THR A 409 -12.82 -3.68 23.07
CA THR A 409 -13.69 -4.86 23.06
C THR A 409 -14.20 -5.15 24.49
N THR A 410 -14.82 -6.30 24.73
CA THR A 410 -15.33 -6.68 26.06
C THR A 410 -14.19 -6.99 27.05
N ILE A 411 -14.47 -6.90 28.35
CA ILE A 411 -13.52 -7.34 29.40
C ILE A 411 -13.17 -8.81 29.20
N ARG A 412 -14.16 -9.65 28.87
CA ARG A 412 -13.95 -11.07 28.58
C ARG A 412 -12.89 -11.26 27.49
N GLU A 413 -13.05 -10.56 26.37
CA GLU A 413 -12.15 -10.70 25.22
C GLU A 413 -10.76 -10.12 25.50
N ASN A 414 -10.66 -9.06 26.32
CA ASN A 414 -9.39 -8.54 26.82
C ASN A 414 -8.65 -9.52 27.76
N ILE A 415 -9.38 -10.37 28.49
CA ILE A 415 -8.79 -11.40 29.36
C ILE A 415 -8.39 -12.64 28.55
N THR A 416 -9.25 -13.08 27.62
CA THR A 416 -9.05 -14.34 26.89
C THR A 416 -8.21 -14.18 25.64
N LEU A 417 -8.12 -12.95 25.09
CA LEU A 417 -7.50 -12.66 23.79
C LEU A 417 -8.00 -13.56 22.64
N GLY A 418 -9.26 -14.01 22.75
CA GLY A 418 -9.91 -14.88 21.75
C GLY A 418 -9.68 -16.38 21.97
N GLU A 419 -8.97 -16.78 23.01
CA GLU A 419 -8.83 -18.20 23.38
C GLU A 419 -10.01 -18.69 24.22
N GLU A 420 -10.31 -19.99 24.17
CA GLU A 420 -11.37 -20.62 24.95
C GLU A 420 -10.82 -21.14 26.29
N PHE A 421 -11.44 -20.73 27.38
CA PHE A 421 -11.12 -21.18 28.72
C PHE A 421 -12.36 -21.78 29.41
N SER A 422 -12.15 -22.76 30.30
CA SER A 422 -13.28 -23.30 31.06
C SER A 422 -13.86 -22.26 32.01
N PRO A 423 -15.16 -22.36 32.39
CA PRO A 423 -15.77 -21.46 33.32
C PRO A 423 -15.03 -21.42 34.67
N GLU A 424 -14.50 -22.57 35.14
CA GLU A 424 -13.74 -22.68 36.37
C GLU A 424 -12.39 -21.94 36.30
N GLN A 425 -11.70 -22.01 35.15
CA GLN A 425 -10.45 -21.27 34.94
C GLN A 425 -10.70 -19.77 34.94
N MET A 426 -11.76 -19.34 34.27
CA MET A 426 -12.15 -17.93 34.23
C MET A 426 -12.52 -17.43 35.65
N GLU A 427 -13.36 -18.15 36.37
CA GLU A 427 -13.77 -17.75 37.74
C GLU A 427 -12.56 -17.69 38.68
N ARG A 428 -11.65 -18.65 38.60
CA ARG A 428 -10.41 -18.65 39.36
C ARG A 428 -9.55 -17.42 39.05
N ALA A 429 -9.32 -17.11 37.78
CA ALA A 429 -8.55 -15.95 37.38
C ALA A 429 -9.17 -14.62 37.87
N LEU A 430 -10.49 -14.50 37.77
CA LEU A 430 -11.23 -13.31 38.26
C LEU A 430 -11.17 -13.18 39.80
N ARG A 431 -11.18 -14.28 40.52
CA ARG A 431 -11.04 -14.32 41.97
C ARG A 431 -9.63 -13.94 42.38
N ASP A 432 -8.62 -14.57 41.77
CA ASP A 432 -7.22 -14.39 42.12
C ASP A 432 -6.75 -12.94 41.81
N SER A 433 -7.31 -12.33 40.74
CA SER A 433 -7.07 -10.92 40.42
C SER A 433 -7.92 -9.90 41.20
N ALA A 434 -8.82 -10.37 42.09
CA ALA A 434 -9.78 -9.54 42.82
C ALA A 434 -10.73 -8.71 41.93
N LEU A 435 -10.93 -9.07 40.68
CA LEU A 435 -11.74 -8.34 39.70
C LEU A 435 -13.26 -8.58 39.91
N LEU A 436 -13.66 -9.67 40.60
CA LEU A 436 -15.07 -10.01 40.83
C LEU A 436 -15.88 -8.88 41.47
N GLY A 437 -15.27 -8.15 42.43
CA GLY A 437 -15.94 -7.04 43.13
C GLY A 437 -16.21 -5.84 42.20
N ASP A 438 -15.34 -5.58 41.25
CA ASP A 438 -15.50 -4.50 40.29
C ASP A 438 -16.50 -4.89 39.18
N LEU A 439 -16.48 -6.15 38.73
CA LEU A 439 -17.45 -6.68 37.77
C LEU A 439 -18.89 -6.67 38.28
N ALA A 440 -19.09 -6.93 39.58
CA ALA A 440 -20.42 -6.88 40.23
C ALA A 440 -21.05 -5.48 40.17
N ARG A 441 -20.25 -4.42 40.00
CA ARG A 441 -20.69 -3.02 39.89
C ARG A 441 -20.95 -2.62 38.43
N MET A 442 -20.57 -3.45 37.46
CA MET A 442 -20.73 -3.17 36.05
C MET A 442 -22.03 -3.77 35.51
N PRO A 443 -22.90 -3.00 34.82
CA PRO A 443 -24.21 -3.47 34.36
C PRO A 443 -24.17 -4.71 33.46
N GLN A 444 -23.08 -4.88 32.70
CA GLN A 444 -22.89 -5.99 31.74
C GLN A 444 -21.80 -6.99 32.19
N GLY A 445 -21.26 -6.83 33.44
CA GLY A 445 -20.22 -7.71 33.96
C GLY A 445 -19.03 -7.86 33.00
N LEU A 446 -18.67 -9.11 32.63
CA LEU A 446 -17.59 -9.44 31.71
C LEU A 446 -17.85 -8.97 30.27
N ASP A 447 -19.09 -8.75 29.88
CA ASP A 447 -19.44 -8.32 28.51
C ASP A 447 -19.43 -6.78 28.39
N THR A 448 -19.03 -6.07 29.44
CA THR A 448 -18.80 -4.63 29.41
C THR A 448 -17.66 -4.31 28.44
N VAL A 449 -17.94 -3.41 27.47
CA VAL A 449 -16.95 -2.96 26.49
C VAL A 449 -16.05 -1.90 27.11
N VAL A 450 -14.75 -2.12 27.07
CA VAL A 450 -13.68 -1.23 27.56
C VAL A 450 -12.74 -0.86 26.40
N GLY A 451 -11.87 0.16 26.56
CA GLY A 451 -10.87 0.53 25.57
C GLY A 451 -10.46 1.99 25.65
N GLU A 452 -9.38 2.35 24.98
CA GLU A 452 -8.91 3.73 24.87
C GLU A 452 -9.92 4.59 24.08
N GLY A 453 -10.34 5.72 24.65
CA GLY A 453 -11.21 6.71 23.99
C GLY A 453 -12.68 6.69 24.40
N ARG A 454 -13.15 5.76 25.21
CA ARG A 454 -14.45 5.88 25.88
C ARG A 454 -14.26 6.56 27.23
N SER A 455 -14.49 7.87 27.26
CA SER A 455 -14.48 8.72 28.46
C SER A 455 -15.66 8.46 29.38
N SER A 456 -16.04 7.22 29.64
CA SER A 456 -16.92 6.83 30.69
C SER A 456 -16.05 6.37 31.88
N GLY A 457 -15.70 7.25 32.74
CA GLY A 457 -15.31 7.22 34.17
C GLY A 457 -14.69 6.00 34.85
N TRP A 458 -14.38 4.95 34.12
CA TRP A 458 -13.87 3.69 34.66
C TRP A 458 -12.43 3.47 34.18
N ARG A 459 -11.48 4.12 34.80
CA ARG A 459 -10.12 3.58 34.88
C ARG A 459 -10.16 2.42 35.86
N LEU A 460 -9.90 1.20 35.39
CA LEU A 460 -9.63 0.09 36.34
C LEU A 460 -8.48 0.54 37.23
N PRO A 461 -8.63 0.53 38.57
CA PRO A 461 -7.52 0.85 39.44
C PRO A 461 -6.40 -0.16 39.14
N ALA A 462 -5.22 0.33 38.80
CA ALA A 462 -4.01 -0.49 38.76
C ALA A 462 -3.74 -1.00 40.18
N ARG A 463 -4.07 -2.26 40.47
CA ARG A 463 -3.78 -2.96 41.72
C ARG A 463 -2.78 -4.07 41.51
#